data_28c54276e791b2053160476b70cec33f
#
_entry.id   28c54276e791b2053160476b70cec33f
#
_cell.length_a   1.000
_cell.length_b   1.000
_cell.length_c   1.000
_cell.angle_alpha   90.00
_cell.angle_beta   90.00
_cell.angle_gamma   90.00
#
_symmetry.space_group_name_H-M   'P 1'
#
loop_
_entity.id
_entity.type
_entity.pdbx_description
1 polymer ?
#
loop_
_entity_poly.entity_id
_entity_poly.type
_entity_poly.pdbx_seq_one_letter_code
_entity_poly.pdbx_strand_id
1 'polypeptide(L)'
;MLKVLINAYACSPGMGSEPGMAWNWVKNLAKFCELYIITEGEFWEKIEAAVPTLEQGGNMHFYYNPVSDEIRKMCWNQGDWRFYKYYRQWQWKTYLMAKGICEKERIDVLHQLNMIGFREPGYLWKLSKENGVPFVWGPIGGLKQFPTAYLKEAGLKMQLFMRLKNFLNIWQLKHEKRVDEALKTAKLLISSIPDSYRALKKYKGLESIVIPETGCFLSEDISTSRFDTEEFHIMWVGKFDFRKQLPLALQAVALAKNPKLKLDVYGSGSVDQVEMAKNIAEELGISDLVIWHGNQQNDVVMEAMRKAQLFFFTSVNEDTSTVVLEAVSNRLPVVCFDACGMSAVIGDSVGRKIALSQPSQSAHDFARILNELEGNRALLKQLSENCRQRQMELSWEVKARKVVEEYKRIVGK
;
A
#
# COMPACT_ATOMS: atom_id res chain seq x y z
N MET A 1 -16.13 7.65 -24.57
CA MET A 1 -15.33 7.15 -23.45
C MET A 1 -13.86 7.44 -23.76
N LEU A 2 -13.01 7.77 -22.77
CA LEU A 2 -11.57 7.94 -23.02
C LEU A 2 -10.91 6.59 -23.27
N LYS A 3 -9.98 6.53 -24.24
CA LYS A 3 -9.12 5.38 -24.49
C LYS A 3 -7.80 5.56 -23.75
N VAL A 4 -7.50 4.67 -22.80
CA VAL A 4 -6.32 4.76 -21.93
C VAL A 4 -5.42 3.54 -22.13
N LEU A 5 -4.17 3.76 -22.50
CA LEU A 5 -3.17 2.71 -22.56
C LEU A 5 -2.43 2.64 -21.20
N ILE A 6 -2.50 1.47 -20.55
CA ILE A 6 -1.95 1.22 -19.22
C ILE A 6 -0.79 0.23 -19.30
N ASN A 7 0.34 0.60 -18.71
CA ASN A 7 1.44 -0.31 -18.43
C ASN A 7 1.31 -0.84 -16.99
N ALA A 8 1.00 -2.13 -16.87
CA ALA A 8 0.82 -2.82 -15.59
C ALA A 8 1.58 -4.15 -15.61
N TYR A 9 2.88 -4.14 -15.28
CA TYR A 9 3.75 -5.34 -15.31
C TYR A 9 3.09 -6.53 -14.62
N ALA A 10 2.69 -6.38 -13.38
CA ALA A 10 2.02 -7.40 -12.59
C ALA A 10 0.52 -7.06 -12.43
N CYS A 11 -0.34 -7.92 -12.94
CA CYS A 11 -1.80 -7.75 -12.87
C CYS A 11 -2.47 -9.11 -12.69
N SER A 12 -3.27 -9.31 -11.64
CA SER A 12 -3.98 -10.58 -11.42
C SER A 12 -5.20 -10.43 -10.53
N PRO A 13 -6.36 -11.00 -10.90
CA PRO A 13 -7.48 -11.15 -9.99
C PRO A 13 -7.12 -12.11 -8.84
N GLY A 14 -7.73 -11.90 -7.66
CA GLY A 14 -7.57 -12.78 -6.50
C GLY A 14 -6.19 -12.79 -5.85
N MET A 15 -5.31 -11.86 -6.23
CA MET A 15 -3.98 -11.71 -5.64
C MET A 15 -3.93 -10.50 -4.73
N GLY A 16 -2.99 -10.52 -3.77
CA GLY A 16 -2.59 -9.35 -2.98
C GLY A 16 -1.45 -8.56 -3.64
N SER A 17 -0.90 -7.57 -2.91
CA SER A 17 0.26 -6.77 -3.31
C SER A 17 0.12 -6.14 -4.72
N GLU A 18 1.21 -5.98 -5.46
CA GLU A 18 1.27 -5.33 -6.78
C GLU A 18 0.31 -5.94 -7.83
N PRO A 19 0.20 -7.28 -7.99
CA PRO A 19 -0.72 -7.85 -8.98
C PRO A 19 -2.19 -7.54 -8.70
N GLY A 20 -2.62 -7.71 -7.46
CA GLY A 20 -3.99 -7.42 -7.06
C GLY A 20 -4.31 -5.93 -7.05
N MET A 21 -3.35 -5.10 -6.71
CA MET A 21 -3.45 -3.65 -6.80
C MET A 21 -3.74 -3.22 -8.25
N ALA A 22 -2.92 -3.66 -9.21
CA ALA A 22 -3.13 -3.31 -10.62
C ALA A 22 -4.47 -3.83 -11.16
N TRP A 23 -4.85 -5.06 -10.81
CA TRP A 23 -6.16 -5.60 -11.17
C TRP A 23 -7.31 -4.74 -10.68
N ASN A 24 -7.29 -4.33 -9.41
CA ASN A 24 -8.34 -3.49 -8.86
C ASN A 24 -8.38 -2.10 -9.51
N TRP A 25 -7.23 -1.53 -9.88
CA TRP A 25 -7.19 -0.29 -10.65
C TRP A 25 -7.82 -0.47 -12.03
N VAL A 26 -7.37 -1.43 -12.85
CA VAL A 26 -7.88 -1.60 -14.21
C VAL A 26 -9.35 -2.00 -14.21
N LYS A 27 -9.78 -2.90 -13.31
CA LYS A 27 -11.18 -3.28 -13.13
C LYS A 27 -12.10 -2.08 -12.88
N ASN A 28 -11.67 -1.13 -12.03
CA ASN A 28 -12.51 0.01 -11.67
C ASN A 28 -12.37 1.18 -12.66
N LEU A 29 -11.22 1.37 -13.29
CA LEU A 29 -11.06 2.33 -14.39
C LEU A 29 -11.89 1.94 -15.61
N ALA A 30 -12.02 0.65 -15.90
CA ALA A 30 -12.81 0.13 -17.03
C ALA A 30 -14.32 0.46 -16.91
N LYS A 31 -14.82 0.82 -15.74
CA LYS A 31 -16.18 1.36 -15.58
C LYS A 31 -16.37 2.71 -16.27
N PHE A 32 -15.29 3.45 -16.52
CA PHE A 32 -15.33 4.83 -17.00
C PHE A 32 -14.50 5.05 -18.27
N CYS A 33 -13.59 4.14 -18.61
CA CYS A 33 -12.65 4.23 -19.72
C CYS A 33 -12.60 2.92 -20.51
N GLU A 34 -12.24 3.01 -21.78
CA GLU A 34 -11.79 1.87 -22.57
C GLU A 34 -10.29 1.70 -22.37
N LEU A 35 -9.85 0.52 -21.93
CA LEU A 35 -8.49 0.28 -21.46
C LEU A 35 -7.73 -0.68 -22.39
N TYR A 36 -6.52 -0.29 -22.75
CA TYR A 36 -5.52 -1.08 -23.46
C TYR A 36 -4.40 -1.39 -22.48
N ILE A 37 -4.35 -2.61 -21.94
CA ILE A 37 -3.54 -2.97 -20.77
C ILE A 37 -2.41 -3.88 -21.22
N ILE A 38 -1.15 -3.43 -21.06
CA ILE A 38 0.03 -4.27 -21.33
C ILE A 38 0.52 -4.80 -19.99
N THR A 39 0.57 -6.15 -19.87
CA THR A 39 1.02 -6.86 -18.65
C THR A 39 2.02 -7.97 -19.01
N GLU A 40 2.73 -8.50 -18.01
CA GLU A 40 3.72 -9.57 -18.24
C GLU A 40 3.04 -10.88 -18.64
N GLY A 41 1.90 -11.19 -18.07
CA GLY A 41 1.12 -12.36 -18.47
C GLY A 41 1.37 -13.62 -17.65
N GLU A 42 2.07 -13.57 -16.52
CA GLU A 42 2.19 -14.72 -15.58
C GLU A 42 0.81 -15.26 -15.18
N PHE A 43 -0.17 -14.37 -15.07
CA PHE A 43 -1.51 -14.69 -14.61
C PHE A 43 -2.57 -14.59 -15.73
N TRP A 44 -2.17 -14.77 -16.98
CA TRP A 44 -3.06 -14.59 -18.13
C TRP A 44 -4.33 -15.45 -18.05
N GLU A 45 -4.23 -16.72 -17.62
CA GLU A 45 -5.38 -17.61 -17.47
C GLU A 45 -6.42 -17.07 -16.48
N LYS A 46 -5.96 -16.51 -15.35
CA LYS A 46 -6.85 -15.90 -14.35
C LYS A 46 -7.51 -14.63 -14.89
N ILE A 47 -6.79 -13.84 -15.68
CA ILE A 47 -7.30 -12.62 -16.32
C ILE A 47 -8.38 -12.98 -17.34
N GLU A 48 -8.06 -13.89 -18.27
CA GLU A 48 -8.99 -14.32 -19.32
C GLU A 48 -10.26 -14.99 -18.76
N ALA A 49 -10.15 -15.71 -17.64
CA ALA A 49 -11.30 -16.27 -16.96
C ALA A 49 -12.15 -15.21 -16.23
N ALA A 50 -11.52 -14.16 -15.68
CA ALA A 50 -12.21 -13.16 -14.89
C ALA A 50 -12.85 -12.04 -15.74
N VAL A 51 -12.21 -11.58 -16.80
CA VAL A 51 -12.71 -10.47 -17.65
C VAL A 51 -14.14 -10.69 -18.15
N PRO A 52 -14.50 -11.85 -18.72
CA PRO A 52 -15.88 -12.09 -19.20
C PRO A 52 -16.95 -12.07 -18.10
N THR A 53 -16.56 -12.24 -16.83
CA THR A 53 -17.51 -12.21 -15.70
C THR A 53 -17.81 -10.80 -15.21
N LEU A 54 -17.09 -9.79 -15.71
CA LEU A 54 -17.25 -8.40 -15.29
C LEU A 54 -18.20 -7.67 -16.26
N GLU A 55 -19.10 -6.87 -15.71
CA GLU A 55 -20.01 -6.00 -16.48
C GLU A 55 -19.24 -5.10 -17.45
N GLN A 56 -18.12 -4.54 -16.99
CA GLN A 56 -17.23 -3.67 -17.79
C GLN A 56 -16.12 -4.43 -18.54
N GLY A 57 -16.18 -5.76 -18.60
CA GLY A 57 -15.13 -6.60 -19.22
C GLY A 57 -14.88 -6.25 -20.70
N GLY A 58 -15.93 -5.86 -21.44
CA GLY A 58 -15.81 -5.41 -22.83
C GLY A 58 -14.96 -4.14 -23.04
N ASN A 59 -14.68 -3.38 -21.98
CA ASN A 59 -13.81 -2.20 -22.01
C ASN A 59 -12.35 -2.52 -21.66
N MET A 60 -11.96 -3.80 -21.53
CA MET A 60 -10.63 -4.23 -21.07
C MET A 60 -9.95 -5.06 -22.17
N HIS A 61 -8.96 -4.48 -22.85
CA HIS A 61 -8.17 -5.15 -23.89
C HIS A 61 -6.77 -5.46 -23.36
N PHE A 62 -6.48 -6.74 -23.07
CA PHE A 62 -5.21 -7.16 -22.54
C PHE A 62 -4.21 -7.54 -23.64
N TYR A 63 -2.98 -7.10 -23.46
CA TYR A 63 -1.82 -7.41 -24.31
C TYR A 63 -0.71 -8.00 -23.42
N TYR A 64 -0.25 -9.19 -23.77
CA TYR A 64 0.73 -9.92 -22.96
C TYR A 64 2.14 -9.75 -23.54
N ASN A 65 3.09 -9.38 -22.69
CA ASN A 65 4.51 -9.26 -22.98
C ASN A 65 5.29 -10.21 -22.04
N PRO A 66 5.32 -11.54 -22.35
CA PRO A 66 5.83 -12.54 -21.43
C PRO A 66 7.35 -12.46 -21.25
N VAL A 67 7.82 -12.82 -20.04
CA VAL A 67 9.21 -13.10 -19.74
C VAL A 67 9.39 -14.59 -19.42
N SER A 68 10.65 -15.06 -19.32
CA SER A 68 10.92 -16.45 -18.94
C SER A 68 10.61 -16.70 -17.46
N ASP A 69 10.38 -17.97 -17.10
CA ASP A 69 10.15 -18.38 -15.72
C ASP A 69 11.33 -18.06 -14.80
N GLU A 70 12.55 -18.05 -15.33
CA GLU A 70 13.74 -17.62 -14.59
C GLU A 70 13.64 -16.15 -14.16
N ILE A 71 13.19 -15.26 -15.05
CA ILE A 71 13.00 -13.84 -14.75
C ILE A 71 11.84 -13.66 -13.76
N ARG A 72 10.75 -14.42 -13.88
CA ARG A 72 9.64 -14.44 -12.91
C ARG A 72 10.13 -14.81 -11.52
N LYS A 73 10.95 -15.86 -11.40
CA LYS A 73 11.56 -16.25 -10.12
C LYS A 73 12.42 -15.16 -9.51
N MET A 74 13.17 -14.40 -10.33
CA MET A 74 13.92 -13.22 -9.86
C MET A 74 12.99 -12.12 -9.35
N CYS A 75 11.86 -11.89 -10.01
CA CYS A 75 10.86 -10.90 -9.58
C CYS A 75 10.26 -11.24 -8.20
N TRP A 76 9.90 -12.52 -7.99
CA TRP A 76 9.35 -12.98 -6.72
C TRP A 76 10.38 -13.05 -5.58
N ASN A 77 11.66 -13.21 -5.91
CA ASN A 77 12.74 -13.12 -4.93
C ASN A 77 13.04 -11.67 -4.60
N GLN A 78 12.27 -11.10 -3.69
CA GLN A 78 12.40 -9.70 -3.27
C GLN A 78 13.83 -9.39 -2.82
N GLY A 79 14.53 -8.54 -3.56
CA GLY A 79 15.93 -8.17 -3.32
C GLY A 79 16.91 -8.68 -4.38
N ASP A 80 16.50 -9.52 -5.31
CA ASP A 80 17.32 -9.89 -6.45
C ASP A 80 17.45 -8.70 -7.43
N TRP A 81 18.54 -7.95 -7.27
CA TRP A 81 18.82 -6.76 -8.08
C TRP A 81 18.99 -7.06 -9.58
N ARG A 82 19.28 -8.33 -9.97
CA ARG A 82 19.41 -8.75 -11.36
C ARG A 82 18.11 -8.59 -12.12
N PHE A 83 16.97 -8.72 -11.45
CA PHE A 83 15.64 -8.50 -12.00
C PHE A 83 15.51 -7.14 -12.71
N TYR A 84 16.06 -6.07 -12.17
CA TYR A 84 15.91 -4.72 -12.74
C TYR A 84 16.48 -4.58 -14.15
N LYS A 85 17.51 -5.35 -14.52
CA LYS A 85 18.03 -5.39 -15.90
C LYS A 85 16.97 -5.92 -16.87
N TYR A 86 16.36 -7.04 -16.53
CA TYR A 86 15.31 -7.67 -17.35
C TYR A 86 14.01 -6.88 -17.34
N TYR A 87 13.68 -6.28 -16.23
CA TYR A 87 12.53 -5.38 -16.12
C TYR A 87 12.67 -4.16 -17.04
N ARG A 88 13.85 -3.57 -17.18
CA ARG A 88 14.12 -2.52 -18.16
C ARG A 88 13.97 -2.98 -19.61
N GLN A 89 14.42 -4.19 -19.93
CA GLN A 89 14.22 -4.77 -21.24
C GLN A 89 12.74 -5.02 -21.54
N TRP A 90 12.01 -5.51 -20.55
CA TRP A 90 10.57 -5.67 -20.60
C TRP A 90 9.86 -4.33 -20.85
N GLN A 91 10.20 -3.29 -20.13
CA GLN A 91 9.67 -1.96 -20.30
C GLN A 91 9.94 -1.39 -21.72
N TRP A 92 11.10 -1.70 -22.28
CA TRP A 92 11.41 -1.31 -23.65
C TRP A 92 10.52 -2.03 -24.67
N LYS A 93 10.31 -3.34 -24.54
CA LYS A 93 9.38 -4.09 -25.37
C LYS A 93 7.95 -3.56 -25.23
N THR A 94 7.53 -3.25 -24.00
CA THR A 94 6.22 -2.64 -23.71
C THR A 94 6.05 -1.30 -24.43
N TYR A 95 7.10 -0.47 -24.49
CA TYR A 95 7.07 0.77 -25.27
C TYR A 95 6.85 0.49 -26.78
N LEU A 96 7.51 -0.51 -27.36
CA LEU A 96 7.32 -0.86 -28.76
C LEU A 96 5.89 -1.39 -29.03
N MET A 97 5.35 -2.21 -28.14
CA MET A 97 3.96 -2.67 -28.21
C MET A 97 2.98 -1.50 -28.09
N ALA A 98 3.21 -0.60 -27.14
CA ALA A 98 2.40 0.59 -26.95
C ALA A 98 2.38 1.49 -28.20
N LYS A 99 3.53 1.63 -28.87
CA LYS A 99 3.65 2.36 -30.14
C LYS A 99 2.76 1.73 -31.22
N GLY A 100 2.83 0.41 -31.39
CA GLY A 100 1.99 -0.32 -32.35
C GLY A 100 0.49 -0.26 -32.03
N ILE A 101 0.11 -0.16 -30.74
CA ILE A 101 -1.28 0.07 -30.32
C ILE A 101 -1.71 1.49 -30.69
N CYS A 102 -0.90 2.50 -30.42
CA CYS A 102 -1.20 3.90 -30.77
C CYS A 102 -1.27 4.18 -32.28
N GLU A 103 -0.66 3.33 -33.11
CA GLU A 103 -0.78 3.40 -34.57
C GLU A 103 -2.14 2.89 -35.06
N LYS A 104 -2.78 1.98 -34.32
CA LYS A 104 -4.05 1.33 -34.65
C LYS A 104 -5.25 1.98 -33.96
N GLU A 105 -5.01 2.49 -32.75
CA GLU A 105 -6.04 3.01 -31.87
C GLU A 105 -5.73 4.46 -31.48
N ARG A 106 -6.75 5.30 -31.48
CA ARG A 106 -6.62 6.68 -31.00
C ARG A 106 -6.59 6.70 -29.47
N ILE A 107 -5.42 6.55 -28.88
CA ILE A 107 -5.24 6.61 -27.43
C ILE A 107 -5.27 8.06 -26.94
N ASP A 108 -6.07 8.35 -25.91
CA ASP A 108 -6.20 9.67 -25.29
C ASP A 108 -5.17 9.89 -24.16
N VAL A 109 -4.76 8.82 -23.43
CA VAL A 109 -3.86 8.89 -22.26
C VAL A 109 -2.93 7.68 -22.22
N LEU A 110 -1.66 7.91 -21.89
CA LEU A 110 -0.68 6.87 -21.55
C LEU A 110 -0.47 6.85 -20.03
N HIS A 111 -0.65 5.71 -19.38
CA HIS A 111 -0.53 5.59 -17.93
C HIS A 111 0.45 4.51 -17.50
N GLN A 112 1.54 4.91 -16.80
CA GLN A 112 2.46 4.01 -16.11
C GLN A 112 1.90 3.72 -14.72
N LEU A 113 1.26 2.55 -14.55
CA LEU A 113 0.54 2.19 -13.32
C LEU A 113 1.42 1.47 -12.30
N ASN A 114 2.10 0.39 -12.69
CA ASN A 114 3.00 -0.35 -11.82
C ASN A 114 4.22 -0.91 -12.61
N MET A 115 5.26 -1.32 -11.96
CA MET A 115 5.45 -1.39 -10.50
C MET A 115 5.59 0.03 -9.92
N ILE A 116 5.08 0.27 -8.72
CA ILE A 116 4.98 1.63 -8.15
C ILE A 116 6.30 2.29 -7.77
N GLY A 117 7.41 1.56 -7.78
CA GLY A 117 8.73 2.09 -7.43
C GLY A 117 9.21 3.19 -8.38
N PHE A 118 9.54 4.37 -7.85
CA PHE A 118 9.95 5.54 -8.64
C PHE A 118 11.19 5.34 -9.53
N ARG A 119 12.02 4.32 -9.26
CA ARG A 119 13.31 4.10 -9.97
C ARG A 119 13.15 3.58 -11.38
N GLU A 120 12.01 2.99 -11.67
CA GLU A 120 11.75 2.36 -12.97
C GLU A 120 10.48 2.95 -13.63
N PRO A 121 10.59 4.16 -14.22
CA PRO A 121 9.47 4.90 -14.79
C PRO A 121 8.91 4.30 -16.09
N GLY A 122 9.46 3.17 -16.54
CA GLY A 122 9.16 2.64 -17.87
C GLY A 122 9.63 3.55 -19.00
N TYR A 123 8.97 3.44 -20.15
CA TYR A 123 9.29 4.22 -21.35
C TYR A 123 8.04 4.83 -22.03
N LEU A 124 6.85 4.78 -21.44
CA LEU A 124 5.67 5.43 -22.01
C LEU A 124 5.83 6.96 -22.11
N TRP A 125 6.59 7.57 -21.22
CA TRP A 125 6.97 8.99 -21.30
C TRP A 125 7.68 9.34 -22.62
N LYS A 126 8.49 8.39 -23.16
CA LYS A 126 9.16 8.58 -24.45
C LYS A 126 8.16 8.58 -25.59
N LEU A 127 7.20 7.65 -25.57
CA LEU A 127 6.12 7.61 -26.54
C LEU A 127 5.26 8.89 -26.51
N SER A 128 4.98 9.40 -25.31
CA SER A 128 4.30 10.69 -25.13
C SER A 128 5.04 11.85 -25.81
N LYS A 129 6.39 11.89 -25.71
CA LYS A 129 7.19 12.91 -26.43
C LYS A 129 7.11 12.76 -27.96
N GLU A 130 7.00 11.53 -28.46
CA GLU A 130 6.97 11.23 -29.90
C GLU A 130 5.62 11.57 -30.52
N ASN A 131 4.50 11.28 -29.84
CA ASN A 131 3.15 11.37 -30.42
C ASN A 131 2.24 12.44 -29.78
N GLY A 132 2.72 13.11 -28.72
CA GLY A 132 1.96 14.16 -28.03
C GLY A 132 0.85 13.68 -27.10
N VAL A 133 0.62 12.35 -26.97
CA VAL A 133 -0.40 11.81 -26.06
C VAL A 133 0.00 12.07 -24.60
N PRO A 134 -0.88 12.64 -23.76
CA PRO A 134 -0.57 12.92 -22.36
C PRO A 134 -0.12 11.70 -21.59
N PHE A 135 1.00 11.85 -20.85
CA PHE A 135 1.54 10.81 -19.98
C PHE A 135 1.18 11.05 -18.52
N VAL A 136 0.71 10.00 -17.88
CA VAL A 136 0.39 9.92 -16.44
C VAL A 136 1.31 8.91 -15.79
N TRP A 137 1.90 9.29 -14.66
CA TRP A 137 2.73 8.36 -13.89
C TRP A 137 2.24 8.26 -12.45
N GLY A 138 1.89 7.06 -12.03
CA GLY A 138 1.53 6.75 -10.64
C GLY A 138 0.47 5.64 -10.50
N PRO A 139 0.24 5.22 -9.25
CA PRO A 139 0.77 5.79 -7.99
C PRO A 139 2.29 5.59 -7.85
N ILE A 140 3.02 6.66 -7.53
CA ILE A 140 4.49 6.61 -7.34
C ILE A 140 4.80 6.37 -5.87
N GLY A 141 5.46 5.25 -5.58
CA GLY A 141 5.92 4.85 -4.26
C GLY A 141 7.44 4.80 -4.13
N GLY A 142 7.91 4.38 -2.96
CA GLY A 142 9.32 4.13 -2.69
C GLY A 142 10.17 5.38 -2.43
N LEU A 143 9.57 6.57 -2.32
CA LEU A 143 10.26 7.84 -2.06
C LEU A 143 10.38 8.19 -0.56
N LYS A 144 9.73 7.42 0.29
CA LYS A 144 9.85 7.57 1.74
C LYS A 144 11.22 7.19 2.26
N GLN A 145 11.59 7.75 3.40
CA GLN A 145 12.80 7.40 4.11
C GLN A 145 12.48 6.57 5.34
N PHE A 146 13.34 5.61 5.66
CA PHE A 146 13.19 4.86 6.89
C PHE A 146 13.59 5.75 8.09
N PRO A 147 12.74 5.84 9.14
CA PRO A 147 13.06 6.63 10.33
C PRO A 147 14.16 5.95 11.15
N THR A 148 15.37 6.54 11.12
CA THR A 148 16.59 5.92 11.68
C THR A 148 16.54 5.65 13.18
N ALA A 149 15.71 6.36 13.93
CA ALA A 149 15.52 6.13 15.36
C ALA A 149 14.97 4.72 15.66
N TYR A 150 14.21 4.12 14.72
CA TYR A 150 13.60 2.79 14.86
C TYR A 150 14.45 1.66 14.28
N LEU A 151 15.73 1.92 13.99
CA LEU A 151 16.65 0.90 13.50
C LEU A 151 17.34 0.09 14.61
N LYS A 152 17.13 0.40 15.87
CA LYS A 152 17.84 -0.27 16.99
C LYS A 152 17.62 -1.79 17.01
N GLU A 153 16.42 -2.25 16.66
CA GLU A 153 16.06 -3.67 16.58
C GLU A 153 16.64 -4.38 15.35
N ALA A 154 17.07 -3.63 14.35
CA ALA A 154 17.76 -4.19 13.19
C ALA A 154 19.24 -4.37 13.50
N GLY A 155 19.82 -5.52 13.12
CA GLY A 155 21.26 -5.76 13.26
C GLY A 155 22.10 -4.69 12.53
N LEU A 156 23.35 -4.49 12.96
CA LEU A 156 24.23 -3.40 12.48
C LEU A 156 24.35 -3.33 10.95
N LYS A 157 24.42 -4.49 10.27
CA LYS A 157 24.45 -4.54 8.80
C LYS A 157 23.20 -3.93 8.18
N MET A 158 22.03 -4.23 8.74
CA MET A 158 20.75 -3.69 8.26
C MET A 158 20.63 -2.19 8.56
N GLN A 159 21.10 -1.74 9.70
CA GLN A 159 21.13 -0.31 10.04
C GLN A 159 21.95 0.50 9.02
N LEU A 160 23.16 0.01 8.70
CA LEU A 160 24.01 0.63 7.69
C LEU A 160 23.36 0.62 6.30
N PHE A 161 22.80 -0.54 5.91
CA PHE A 161 22.09 -0.69 4.65
C PHE A 161 20.91 0.29 4.52
N MET A 162 20.09 0.44 5.56
CA MET A 162 18.93 1.34 5.51
C MET A 162 19.33 2.81 5.45
N ARG A 163 20.40 3.20 6.14
CA ARG A 163 20.98 4.56 6.04
C ARG A 163 21.50 4.83 4.62
N LEU A 164 22.25 3.89 4.04
CA LEU A 164 22.71 3.97 2.67
C LEU A 164 21.54 4.02 1.68
N LYS A 165 20.52 3.19 1.87
CA LYS A 165 19.31 3.18 1.05
C LYS A 165 18.60 4.54 1.10
N ASN A 166 18.45 5.15 2.27
CA ASN A 166 17.88 6.49 2.41
C ASN A 166 18.66 7.52 1.60
N PHE A 167 19.98 7.50 1.69
CA PHE A 167 20.85 8.39 0.91
C PHE A 167 20.68 8.14 -0.60
N LEU A 168 20.78 6.88 -1.03
CA LEU A 168 20.67 6.50 -2.44
C LEU A 168 19.29 6.84 -3.03
N ASN A 169 18.21 6.76 -2.25
CA ASN A 169 16.87 7.14 -2.70
C ASN A 169 16.84 8.61 -3.14
N ILE A 170 17.39 9.51 -2.32
CA ILE A 170 17.45 10.95 -2.62
C ILE A 170 18.38 11.20 -3.79
N TRP A 171 19.55 10.55 -3.78
CA TRP A 171 20.55 10.73 -4.85
C TRP A 171 19.98 10.29 -6.20
N GLN A 172 19.34 9.13 -6.28
CA GLN A 172 18.70 8.62 -7.50
C GLN A 172 17.56 9.52 -7.96
N LEU A 173 16.69 9.99 -7.04
CA LEU A 173 15.63 10.92 -7.39
C LEU A 173 16.19 12.19 -8.03
N LYS A 174 17.34 12.70 -7.53
CA LYS A 174 17.96 13.92 -8.04
C LYS A 174 18.67 13.74 -9.37
N HIS A 175 19.34 12.60 -9.60
CA HIS A 175 20.36 12.44 -10.65
C HIS A 175 20.05 11.38 -11.71
N GLU A 176 19.05 10.49 -11.48
CA GLU A 176 18.71 9.47 -12.50
C GLU A 176 17.97 10.12 -13.67
N LYS A 177 18.64 10.15 -14.84
CA LYS A 177 18.14 10.86 -16.04
C LYS A 177 16.78 10.34 -16.53
N ARG A 178 16.56 9.01 -16.51
CA ARG A 178 15.28 8.43 -16.97
C ARG A 178 14.13 8.84 -16.06
N VAL A 179 14.35 8.89 -14.75
CA VAL A 179 13.38 9.36 -13.76
C VAL A 179 13.07 10.84 -14.00
N ASP A 180 14.10 11.65 -14.19
CA ASP A 180 13.95 13.09 -14.44
C ASP A 180 13.15 13.37 -15.73
N GLU A 181 13.48 12.67 -16.81
CA GLU A 181 12.76 12.78 -18.08
C GLU A 181 11.29 12.37 -17.97
N ALA A 182 11.00 11.26 -17.28
CA ALA A 182 9.64 10.80 -17.04
C ALA A 182 8.85 11.80 -16.20
N LEU A 183 9.44 12.28 -15.10
CA LEU A 183 8.82 13.27 -14.22
C LEU A 183 8.48 14.58 -14.96
N LYS A 184 9.40 15.10 -15.78
CA LYS A 184 9.20 16.33 -16.57
C LYS A 184 8.18 16.16 -17.69
N THR A 185 8.05 14.95 -18.24
CA THR A 185 7.12 14.67 -19.34
C THR A 185 5.68 14.45 -18.84
N ALA A 186 5.52 13.97 -17.61
CA ALA A 186 4.21 13.66 -17.07
C ALA A 186 3.33 14.91 -16.98
N LYS A 187 2.12 14.81 -17.54
CA LYS A 187 1.07 15.83 -17.39
C LYS A 187 0.32 15.68 -16.08
N LEU A 188 0.39 14.49 -15.48
CA LEU A 188 -0.15 14.19 -14.16
C LEU A 188 0.80 13.23 -13.44
N LEU A 189 1.18 13.62 -12.21
CA LEU A 189 1.89 12.76 -11.28
C LEU A 189 0.94 12.38 -10.14
N ILE A 190 0.87 11.09 -9.84
CA ILE A 190 0.08 10.56 -8.71
C ILE A 190 1.05 9.98 -7.70
N SER A 191 1.11 10.54 -6.51
CA SER A 191 1.89 10.01 -5.38
C SER A 191 1.06 9.00 -4.61
N SER A 192 1.62 7.83 -4.29
CA SER A 192 0.95 6.82 -3.46
C SER A 192 0.71 7.30 -2.03
N ILE A 193 1.64 8.07 -1.50
CA ILE A 193 1.64 8.55 -0.11
C ILE A 193 2.10 10.01 -0.01
N PRO A 194 1.76 10.73 1.09
CA PRO A 194 2.21 12.11 1.29
C PRO A 194 3.73 12.29 1.28
N ASP A 195 4.50 11.28 1.69
CA ASP A 195 5.97 11.32 1.63
C ASP A 195 6.48 11.41 0.20
N SER A 196 5.86 10.67 -0.73
CA SER A 196 6.20 10.74 -2.16
C SER A 196 5.91 12.13 -2.73
N TYR A 197 4.74 12.72 -2.40
CA TYR A 197 4.41 14.10 -2.77
C TYR A 197 5.45 15.08 -2.24
N ARG A 198 5.77 15.02 -0.92
CA ARG A 198 6.76 15.91 -0.29
C ARG A 198 8.14 15.79 -0.94
N ALA A 199 8.55 14.55 -1.28
CA ALA A 199 9.84 14.30 -1.95
C ALA A 199 9.88 14.89 -3.37
N LEU A 200 8.84 14.71 -4.18
CA LEU A 200 8.73 15.29 -5.53
C LEU A 200 8.75 16.81 -5.47
N LYS A 201 7.97 17.40 -4.56
CA LYS A 201 7.94 18.86 -4.38
C LYS A 201 9.28 19.41 -3.92
N LYS A 202 9.89 18.80 -2.89
CA LYS A 202 11.16 19.27 -2.29
C LYS A 202 12.36 19.15 -3.24
N TYR A 203 12.46 18.01 -3.95
CA TYR A 203 13.70 17.70 -4.70
C TYR A 203 13.59 17.94 -6.20
N LYS A 204 12.37 18.04 -6.73
CA LYS A 204 12.11 18.29 -8.16
C LYS A 204 11.27 19.53 -8.45
N GLY A 205 10.67 20.17 -7.43
CA GLY A 205 9.76 21.30 -7.63
C GLY A 205 8.46 20.92 -8.33
N LEU A 206 8.08 19.63 -8.31
CA LEU A 206 6.91 19.12 -9.03
C LEU A 206 5.73 18.88 -8.07
N GLU A 207 4.55 19.23 -8.54
CA GLU A 207 3.29 18.93 -7.85
C GLU A 207 2.77 17.54 -8.28
N SER A 208 2.11 16.86 -7.36
CA SER A 208 1.39 15.62 -7.62
C SER A 208 0.13 15.55 -6.78
N ILE A 209 -0.85 14.78 -7.21
CA ILE A 209 -2.00 14.45 -6.37
C ILE A 209 -1.66 13.22 -5.53
N VAL A 210 -2.17 13.16 -4.29
CA VAL A 210 -1.99 11.98 -3.43
C VAL A 210 -3.21 11.08 -3.56
N ILE A 211 -3.00 9.89 -4.13
CA ILE A 211 -4.01 8.84 -4.20
C ILE A 211 -3.33 7.53 -3.77
N PRO A 212 -3.75 6.93 -2.66
CA PRO A 212 -3.20 5.66 -2.18
C PRO A 212 -3.27 4.57 -3.26
N GLU A 213 -2.22 3.78 -3.39
CA GLU A 213 -2.11 2.72 -4.39
C GLU A 213 -3.13 1.60 -4.19
N THR A 214 -3.54 1.35 -2.94
CA THR A 214 -4.56 0.36 -2.58
C THR A 214 -5.86 1.03 -2.11
N GLY A 215 -6.98 0.31 -2.09
CA GLY A 215 -8.32 0.84 -1.77
C GLY A 215 -9.12 -0.09 -0.87
N CYS A 216 -10.17 0.46 -0.27
CA CYS A 216 -11.12 -0.29 0.53
C CYS A 216 -12.11 -1.08 -0.34
N PHE A 217 -12.53 -2.23 0.18
CA PHE A 217 -13.75 -2.92 -0.23
C PHE A 217 -14.89 -2.48 0.68
N LEU A 218 -16.08 -2.32 0.13
CA LEU A 218 -17.25 -2.00 0.93
C LEU A 218 -17.70 -3.27 1.67
N SER A 219 -17.86 -3.16 2.98
CA SER A 219 -18.37 -4.26 3.82
C SER A 219 -19.87 -4.12 4.03
N GLU A 220 -20.50 -5.25 4.33
CA GLU A 220 -21.85 -5.32 4.90
C GLU A 220 -21.90 -4.68 6.30
N ASP A 221 -23.10 -4.62 6.88
CA ASP A 221 -23.25 -4.10 8.23
C ASP A 221 -22.60 -5.05 9.26
N ILE A 222 -21.72 -4.48 10.07
CA ILE A 222 -20.98 -5.18 11.12
C ILE A 222 -21.50 -4.68 12.47
N SER A 223 -21.87 -5.65 13.35
CA SER A 223 -22.37 -5.33 14.68
C SER A 223 -21.37 -4.56 15.52
N THR A 224 -21.86 -3.58 16.25
CA THR A 224 -21.08 -2.81 17.23
C THR A 224 -21.10 -3.45 18.63
N SER A 225 -21.82 -4.56 18.84
CA SER A 225 -21.88 -5.28 20.12
C SER A 225 -20.52 -5.76 20.63
N ARG A 226 -19.54 -5.91 19.72
CA ARG A 226 -18.14 -6.22 20.09
C ARG A 226 -17.51 -5.20 21.04
N PHE A 227 -18.04 -3.99 21.12
CA PHE A 227 -17.55 -2.95 22.03
C PHE A 227 -18.15 -3.02 23.44
N ASP A 228 -19.12 -3.92 23.68
CA ASP A 228 -19.82 -4.07 24.96
C ASP A 228 -19.20 -5.15 25.85
N THR A 229 -18.06 -5.73 25.45
CA THR A 229 -17.34 -6.75 26.22
C THR A 229 -16.45 -6.13 27.32
N GLU A 230 -16.16 -6.89 28.38
CA GLU A 230 -15.29 -6.45 29.46
C GLU A 230 -13.83 -6.33 28.99
N GLU A 231 -13.32 -7.37 28.31
CA GLU A 231 -11.99 -7.37 27.72
C GLU A 231 -11.90 -6.44 26.52
N PHE A 232 -10.73 -5.88 26.30
CA PHE A 232 -10.41 -4.99 25.18
C PHE A 232 -9.43 -5.67 24.23
N HIS A 233 -9.95 -6.34 23.23
CA HIS A 233 -9.20 -7.03 22.20
C HIS A 233 -8.66 -6.06 21.16
N ILE A 234 -7.35 -5.85 21.17
CA ILE A 234 -6.63 -5.07 20.19
C ILE A 234 -5.84 -6.00 19.27
N MET A 235 -5.99 -5.83 17.96
CA MET A 235 -5.43 -6.74 16.97
C MET A 235 -4.19 -6.13 16.31
N TRP A 236 -3.12 -6.91 16.26
CA TRP A 236 -1.92 -6.60 15.50
C TRP A 236 -1.70 -7.64 14.42
N VAL A 237 -1.42 -7.20 13.15
CA VAL A 237 -1.22 -8.09 12.01
C VAL A 237 0.04 -7.72 11.26
N GLY A 238 0.96 -8.68 11.07
CA GLY A 238 2.16 -8.46 10.29
C GLY A 238 3.20 -9.57 10.33
N LYS A 239 4.21 -9.45 9.48
CA LYS A 239 5.43 -10.24 9.60
C LYS A 239 6.26 -9.71 10.77
N PHE A 240 6.96 -10.60 11.49
CA PHE A 240 7.83 -10.20 12.60
C PHE A 240 9.15 -9.63 12.06
N ASP A 241 9.09 -8.55 11.33
CA ASP A 241 10.26 -7.83 10.88
C ASP A 241 10.39 -6.46 11.57
N PHE A 242 11.61 -5.92 11.59
CA PHE A 242 11.92 -4.67 12.30
C PHE A 242 11.12 -3.45 11.82
N ARG A 243 10.52 -3.47 10.62
CA ARG A 243 9.69 -2.38 10.11
C ARG A 243 8.32 -2.35 10.77
N LYS A 244 7.82 -3.51 11.17
CA LYS A 244 6.50 -3.68 11.78
C LYS A 244 6.48 -3.32 13.27
N GLN A 245 7.65 -3.29 13.93
CA GLN A 245 7.82 -2.83 15.30
C GLN A 245 6.90 -3.57 16.31
N LEU A 246 6.81 -4.91 16.23
CA LEU A 246 6.07 -5.70 17.23
C LEU A 246 6.60 -5.49 18.65
N PRO A 247 7.93 -5.42 18.91
CA PRO A 247 8.44 -5.08 20.24
C PRO A 247 7.91 -3.77 20.81
N LEU A 248 7.72 -2.75 19.94
CA LEU A 248 7.11 -1.48 20.35
C LEU A 248 5.64 -1.65 20.75
N ALA A 249 4.88 -2.50 20.03
CA ALA A 249 3.50 -2.81 20.39
C ALA A 249 3.43 -3.48 21.77
N LEU A 250 4.30 -4.46 22.03
CA LEU A 250 4.41 -5.12 23.34
C LEU A 250 4.76 -4.13 24.45
N GLN A 251 5.73 -3.25 24.23
CA GLN A 251 6.10 -2.19 25.18
C GLN A 251 4.93 -1.26 25.48
N ALA A 252 4.16 -0.87 24.47
CA ALA A 252 2.98 -0.01 24.65
C ALA A 252 1.90 -0.70 25.51
N VAL A 253 1.66 -1.99 25.30
CA VAL A 253 0.71 -2.78 26.11
C VAL A 253 1.20 -2.87 27.57
N ALA A 254 2.49 -3.13 27.79
CA ALA A 254 3.05 -3.17 29.14
C ALA A 254 2.94 -1.82 29.85
N LEU A 255 3.23 -0.72 29.16
CA LEU A 255 3.15 0.64 29.70
C LEU A 255 1.72 1.09 29.97
N ALA A 256 0.74 0.54 29.27
CA ALA A 256 -0.68 0.83 29.52
C ALA A 256 -1.12 0.35 30.91
N LYS A 257 -0.49 -0.69 31.46
CA LYS A 257 -0.81 -1.27 32.78
C LYS A 257 -2.30 -1.56 32.98
N ASN A 258 -2.95 -1.99 31.92
CA ASN A 258 -4.39 -2.23 31.89
C ASN A 258 -4.67 -3.72 31.72
N PRO A 259 -5.18 -4.43 32.76
CA PRO A 259 -5.40 -5.87 32.72
C PRO A 259 -6.53 -6.29 31.77
N LYS A 260 -7.38 -5.35 31.31
CA LYS A 260 -8.45 -5.63 30.36
C LYS A 260 -7.94 -5.70 28.91
N LEU A 261 -6.74 -5.18 28.63
CA LEU A 261 -6.15 -5.24 27.30
C LEU A 261 -5.76 -6.68 26.95
N LYS A 262 -6.17 -7.13 25.76
CA LYS A 262 -5.71 -8.36 25.13
C LYS A 262 -5.13 -8.02 23.76
N LEU A 263 -3.86 -8.35 23.53
CA LEU A 263 -3.19 -8.15 22.25
C LEU A 263 -3.24 -9.44 21.43
N ASP A 264 -4.09 -9.47 20.43
CA ASP A 264 -4.20 -10.56 19.46
C ASP A 264 -3.17 -10.39 18.35
N VAL A 265 -2.15 -11.24 18.29
CA VAL A 265 -1.03 -11.16 17.33
C VAL A 265 -1.22 -12.18 16.22
N TYR A 266 -1.49 -11.67 15.00
CA TYR A 266 -1.60 -12.46 13.78
C TYR A 266 -0.37 -12.25 12.89
N GLY A 267 0.27 -13.34 12.51
CA GLY A 267 1.47 -13.33 11.67
C GLY A 267 2.60 -14.15 12.26
N SER A 268 3.73 -14.12 11.60
CA SER A 268 4.90 -14.88 12.04
C SER A 268 6.19 -14.31 11.46
N GLY A 269 7.31 -14.90 11.88
CA GLY A 269 8.64 -14.64 11.37
C GLY A 269 9.45 -15.93 11.34
N SER A 270 10.78 -15.85 11.34
CA SER A 270 11.64 -16.98 11.64
C SER A 270 11.41 -17.49 13.06
N VAL A 271 11.86 -18.70 13.35
CA VAL A 271 11.77 -19.28 14.71
C VAL A 271 12.35 -18.32 15.74
N ASP A 272 13.55 -17.79 15.48
CA ASP A 272 14.25 -16.85 16.38
C ASP A 272 13.44 -15.56 16.59
N GLN A 273 12.77 -15.04 15.55
CA GLN A 273 11.94 -13.82 15.68
C GLN A 273 10.69 -14.06 16.53
N VAL A 274 10.07 -15.22 16.39
CA VAL A 274 8.90 -15.61 17.20
C VAL A 274 9.31 -15.79 18.65
N GLU A 275 10.39 -16.50 18.91
CA GLU A 275 10.93 -16.72 20.25
C GLU A 275 11.33 -15.39 20.91
N MET A 276 12.06 -14.53 20.19
CA MET A 276 12.41 -13.20 20.68
C MET A 276 11.17 -12.37 21.06
N ALA A 277 10.11 -12.40 20.25
CA ALA A 277 8.90 -11.65 20.56
C ALA A 277 8.19 -12.17 21.82
N LYS A 278 8.17 -13.49 22.03
CA LYS A 278 7.61 -14.12 23.24
C LYS A 278 8.44 -13.79 24.48
N ASN A 279 9.76 -13.86 24.37
CA ASN A 279 10.67 -13.49 25.47
C ASN A 279 10.50 -12.03 25.88
N ILE A 280 10.33 -11.11 24.92
CA ILE A 280 10.01 -9.70 25.24
C ILE A 280 8.69 -9.59 26.00
N ALA A 281 7.65 -10.33 25.63
CA ALA A 281 6.38 -10.31 26.36
C ALA A 281 6.51 -10.83 27.79
N GLU A 282 7.35 -11.86 27.99
CA GLU A 282 7.67 -12.42 29.32
C GLU A 282 8.47 -11.43 30.16
N GLU A 283 9.55 -10.84 29.64
CA GLU A 283 10.38 -9.83 30.31
C GLU A 283 9.55 -8.59 30.73
N LEU A 284 8.54 -8.23 29.92
CA LEU A 284 7.62 -7.14 30.21
C LEU A 284 6.48 -7.52 31.16
N GLY A 285 6.36 -8.79 31.54
CA GLY A 285 5.31 -9.29 32.44
C GLY A 285 3.90 -9.23 31.86
N ILE A 286 3.77 -9.37 30.53
CA ILE A 286 2.48 -9.27 29.81
C ILE A 286 2.11 -10.54 29.06
N SER A 287 2.73 -11.68 29.34
CA SER A 287 2.46 -12.95 28.64
C SER A 287 0.98 -13.31 28.64
N ASP A 288 0.27 -13.06 29.74
CA ASP A 288 -1.17 -13.34 29.91
C ASP A 288 -2.09 -12.36 29.12
N LEU A 289 -1.51 -11.25 28.65
CA LEU A 289 -2.21 -10.24 27.84
C LEU A 289 -2.02 -10.46 26.35
N VAL A 290 -1.10 -11.33 25.90
CA VAL A 290 -0.77 -11.53 24.48
C VAL A 290 -1.24 -12.90 24.00
N ILE A 291 -2.06 -12.89 22.95
CA ILE A 291 -2.59 -14.10 22.32
C ILE A 291 -1.91 -14.27 20.96
N TRP A 292 -1.13 -15.35 20.82
CA TRP A 292 -0.36 -15.64 19.60
C TRP A 292 -1.13 -16.56 18.66
N HIS A 293 -1.69 -16.00 17.57
CA HIS A 293 -2.46 -16.78 16.60
C HIS A 293 -1.60 -17.38 15.47
N GLY A 294 -0.35 -16.93 15.35
CA GLY A 294 0.54 -17.38 14.26
C GLY A 294 0.11 -16.87 12.88
N ASN A 295 0.62 -17.53 11.84
CA ASN A 295 0.26 -17.19 10.47
C ASN A 295 -1.09 -17.82 10.11
N GLN A 296 -2.08 -16.99 9.81
CA GLN A 296 -3.43 -17.40 9.45
C GLN A 296 -3.76 -17.04 8.00
N GLN A 297 -4.75 -17.68 7.42
CA GLN A 297 -5.28 -17.33 6.11
C GLN A 297 -6.05 -16.00 6.16
N ASN A 298 -6.15 -15.32 5.03
CA ASN A 298 -6.72 -13.96 4.98
C ASN A 298 -8.17 -13.91 5.46
N ASP A 299 -8.99 -14.90 5.12
CA ASP A 299 -10.39 -15.01 5.57
C ASP A 299 -10.52 -15.10 7.09
N VAL A 300 -9.66 -15.88 7.76
CA VAL A 300 -9.57 -15.97 9.22
C VAL A 300 -9.19 -14.63 9.84
N VAL A 301 -8.22 -13.93 9.23
CA VAL A 301 -7.80 -12.60 9.67
C VAL A 301 -8.93 -11.58 9.52
N MET A 302 -9.67 -11.63 8.39
CA MET A 302 -10.83 -10.75 8.16
C MET A 302 -11.94 -10.99 9.18
N GLU A 303 -12.23 -12.25 9.51
CA GLU A 303 -13.23 -12.59 10.52
C GLU A 303 -12.78 -12.13 11.93
N ALA A 304 -11.50 -12.26 12.25
CA ALA A 304 -10.93 -11.72 13.49
C ALA A 304 -11.05 -10.20 13.57
N MET A 305 -10.83 -9.48 12.47
CA MET A 305 -11.02 -8.02 12.41
C MET A 305 -12.45 -7.59 12.69
N ARG A 306 -13.45 -8.40 12.32
CA ARG A 306 -14.86 -8.12 12.62
C ARG A 306 -15.19 -8.28 14.11
N LYS A 307 -14.40 -9.07 14.85
CA LYS A 307 -14.58 -9.35 16.29
C LYS A 307 -13.74 -8.44 17.18
N ALA A 308 -12.55 -8.04 16.71
CA ALA A 308 -11.67 -7.13 17.43
C ALA A 308 -12.28 -5.74 17.60
N GLN A 309 -11.78 -5.00 18.58
CA GLN A 309 -12.29 -3.66 18.93
C GLN A 309 -11.39 -2.55 18.43
N LEU A 310 -10.09 -2.85 18.18
CA LEU A 310 -9.12 -1.89 17.70
C LEU A 310 -8.05 -2.58 16.85
N PHE A 311 -7.64 -1.96 15.76
CA PHE A 311 -6.48 -2.36 14.99
C PHE A 311 -5.28 -1.54 15.43
N PHE A 312 -4.27 -2.20 15.97
CA PHE A 312 -3.05 -1.57 16.46
C PHE A 312 -1.91 -1.81 15.48
N PHE A 313 -1.51 -0.78 14.75
CA PHE A 313 -0.57 -0.87 13.65
C PHE A 313 0.67 -0.02 13.91
N THR A 314 1.76 -0.67 14.32
CA THR A 314 3.01 -0.03 14.73
C THR A 314 4.07 0.08 13.64
N SER A 315 3.74 -0.24 12.38
CA SER A 315 4.70 -0.19 11.28
C SER A 315 5.19 1.23 11.01
N VAL A 316 6.51 1.38 10.87
CA VAL A 316 7.18 2.68 10.64
C VAL A 316 7.59 2.92 9.18
N ASN A 317 7.41 1.93 8.32
CA ASN A 317 7.82 2.04 6.91
C ASN A 317 6.96 1.19 5.97
N GLU A 318 5.89 1.81 5.45
CA GLU A 318 4.97 1.24 4.46
C GLU A 318 4.69 2.27 3.36
N ASP A 319 4.26 1.82 2.16
CA ASP A 319 3.46 2.71 1.31
C ASP A 319 2.05 2.74 1.94
N THR A 320 0.95 2.51 1.28
CA THR A 320 -0.31 2.31 2.00
C THR A 320 -0.45 0.83 2.33
N SER A 321 -0.55 0.50 3.61
CA SER A 321 -0.68 -0.90 4.02
C SER A 321 -2.08 -1.42 3.73
N THR A 322 -2.19 -2.50 2.95
CA THR A 322 -3.46 -3.15 2.62
C THR A 322 -4.22 -3.54 3.89
N VAL A 323 -3.52 -4.08 4.89
CA VAL A 323 -4.14 -4.52 6.14
C VAL A 323 -4.78 -3.38 6.94
N VAL A 324 -4.28 -2.15 6.81
CA VAL A 324 -4.93 -0.97 7.42
C VAL A 324 -6.26 -0.65 6.73
N LEU A 325 -6.31 -0.77 5.40
CA LEU A 325 -7.55 -0.58 4.65
C LEU A 325 -8.53 -1.75 4.85
N GLU A 326 -8.02 -2.97 5.06
CA GLU A 326 -8.83 -4.12 5.47
C GLU A 326 -9.46 -3.89 6.84
N ALA A 327 -8.72 -3.31 7.81
CA ALA A 327 -9.28 -2.91 9.11
C ALA A 327 -10.41 -1.89 8.94
N VAL A 328 -10.19 -0.81 8.16
CA VAL A 328 -11.23 0.18 7.86
C VAL A 328 -12.42 -0.48 7.15
N SER A 329 -12.17 -1.40 6.20
CA SER A 329 -13.21 -2.17 5.50
C SER A 329 -14.03 -3.05 6.45
N ASN A 330 -13.44 -3.53 7.54
CA ASN A 330 -14.14 -4.28 8.60
C ASN A 330 -14.63 -3.38 9.75
N ARG A 331 -14.74 -2.06 9.50
CA ARG A 331 -15.17 -1.06 10.49
C ARG A 331 -14.39 -1.11 11.79
N LEU A 332 -13.13 -1.52 11.73
CA LEU A 332 -12.25 -1.62 12.87
C LEU A 332 -11.44 -0.31 13.00
N PRO A 333 -11.63 0.47 14.08
CA PRO A 333 -10.86 1.70 14.33
C PRO A 333 -9.36 1.39 14.37
N VAL A 334 -8.54 2.34 13.93
CA VAL A 334 -7.09 2.13 13.76
C VAL A 334 -6.29 3.05 14.66
N VAL A 335 -5.30 2.50 15.36
CA VAL A 335 -4.23 3.27 16.03
C VAL A 335 -2.92 3.00 15.32
N CYS A 336 -2.26 4.05 14.83
CA CYS A 336 -1.04 3.93 14.03
C CYS A 336 -0.14 5.17 14.14
N PHE A 337 0.98 5.15 13.44
CA PHE A 337 1.80 6.36 13.24
C PHE A 337 1.17 7.31 12.21
N ASP A 338 1.31 8.61 12.44
CA ASP A 338 1.02 9.66 11.44
C ASP A 338 2.18 9.75 10.43
N ALA A 339 2.33 8.70 9.66
CA ALA A 339 3.43 8.53 8.71
C ALA A 339 3.01 7.65 7.54
N CYS A 340 3.79 7.68 6.47
CA CYS A 340 3.56 6.84 5.28
C CYS A 340 2.13 7.04 4.72
N GLY A 341 1.54 5.97 4.17
CA GLY A 341 0.16 6.00 3.69
C GLY A 341 -0.88 6.17 4.79
N MET A 342 -0.59 5.73 6.02
CA MET A 342 -1.51 5.87 7.15
C MET A 342 -1.85 7.32 7.45
N SER A 343 -0.91 8.26 7.24
CA SER A 343 -1.19 9.68 7.45
C SER A 343 -2.30 10.23 6.52
N ALA A 344 -2.47 9.64 5.34
CA ALA A 344 -3.51 10.02 4.37
C ALA A 344 -4.83 9.26 4.56
N VAL A 345 -4.76 7.98 5.01
CA VAL A 345 -5.95 7.12 5.04
C VAL A 345 -6.65 7.08 6.38
N ILE A 346 -5.93 7.32 7.49
CA ILE A 346 -6.49 7.37 8.83
C ILE A 346 -6.62 8.83 9.30
N GLY A 347 -7.85 9.26 9.49
CA GLY A 347 -8.19 10.54 10.12
C GLY A 347 -8.71 10.31 11.55
N ASP A 348 -8.85 11.42 12.32
CA ASP A 348 -9.34 11.38 13.70
C ASP A 348 -10.76 10.84 13.82
N SER A 349 -11.52 10.83 12.71
CA SER A 349 -12.87 10.27 12.64
C SER A 349 -12.91 8.75 12.69
N VAL A 350 -11.82 8.05 12.32
CA VAL A 350 -11.77 6.58 12.20
C VAL A 350 -10.64 5.94 13.01
N GLY A 351 -9.86 6.73 13.74
CA GLY A 351 -8.75 6.22 14.51
C GLY A 351 -7.98 7.29 15.27
N ARG A 352 -6.79 6.91 15.73
CA ARG A 352 -5.84 7.84 16.38
C ARG A 352 -4.46 7.63 15.80
N LYS A 353 -3.71 8.71 15.67
CA LYS A 353 -2.34 8.68 15.16
C LYS A 353 -1.39 9.34 16.13
N ILE A 354 -0.16 8.83 16.19
CA ILE A 354 0.93 9.47 16.90
C ILE A 354 2.03 9.87 15.92
N ALA A 355 2.79 10.92 16.25
CA ALA A 355 3.94 11.31 15.46
C ALA A 355 5.07 10.26 15.54
N LEU A 356 5.81 10.09 14.45
CA LEU A 356 7.09 9.37 14.49
C LEU A 356 8.12 10.21 15.25
N SER A 357 8.48 9.77 16.45
CA SER A 357 9.45 10.45 17.31
C SER A 357 10.63 9.54 17.63
N GLN A 358 10.64 8.94 18.81
CA GLN A 358 11.58 7.92 19.25
C GLN A 358 10.82 6.71 19.82
N PRO A 359 11.36 5.48 19.75
CA PRO A 359 10.65 4.29 20.19
C PRO A 359 10.07 4.37 21.60
N SER A 360 10.87 4.86 22.56
CA SER A 360 10.41 5.00 23.96
C SER A 360 9.23 5.97 24.08
N GLN A 361 9.31 7.16 23.46
CA GLN A 361 8.21 8.12 23.50
C GLN A 361 6.96 7.56 22.78
N SER A 362 7.15 6.89 21.65
CA SER A 362 6.03 6.28 20.91
C SER A 362 5.34 5.18 21.72
N ALA A 363 6.07 4.39 22.50
CA ALA A 363 5.47 3.39 23.37
C ALA A 363 4.56 4.04 24.43
N HIS A 364 4.98 5.14 25.03
CA HIS A 364 4.17 5.92 26.00
C HIS A 364 2.94 6.56 25.33
N ASP A 365 3.12 7.14 24.13
CA ASP A 365 2.02 7.78 23.41
C ASP A 365 0.96 6.75 22.99
N PHE A 366 1.37 5.59 22.51
CA PHE A 366 0.46 4.49 22.21
C PHE A 366 -0.24 3.97 23.46
N ALA A 367 0.47 3.74 24.56
CA ALA A 367 -0.11 3.28 25.82
C ALA A 367 -1.21 4.23 26.31
N ARG A 368 -0.97 5.55 26.24
CA ARG A 368 -1.96 6.57 26.59
C ARG A 368 -3.22 6.46 25.73
N ILE A 369 -3.06 6.30 24.40
CA ILE A 369 -4.20 6.17 23.47
C ILE A 369 -4.96 4.86 23.69
N LEU A 370 -4.26 3.75 23.95
CA LEU A 370 -4.92 2.47 24.24
C LEU A 370 -5.81 2.58 25.48
N ASN A 371 -5.33 3.23 26.55
CA ASN A 371 -6.11 3.46 27.76
C ASN A 371 -7.27 4.44 27.55
N GLU A 372 -7.06 5.52 26.76
CA GLU A 372 -8.11 6.47 26.39
C GLU A 372 -9.28 5.75 25.68
N LEU A 373 -8.95 4.91 24.70
CA LEU A 373 -9.96 4.21 23.91
C LEU A 373 -10.63 3.08 24.69
N GLU A 374 -9.89 2.37 25.55
CA GLU A 374 -10.49 1.37 26.45
C GLU A 374 -11.48 2.01 27.39
N GLY A 375 -11.13 3.15 28.01
CA GLY A 375 -12.00 3.89 28.92
C GLY A 375 -13.18 4.61 28.24
N ASN A 376 -13.20 4.70 26.89
CA ASN A 376 -14.25 5.40 26.14
C ASN A 376 -14.85 4.53 25.03
N ARG A 377 -15.63 3.53 25.40
CA ARG A 377 -16.27 2.61 24.45
C ARG A 377 -17.28 3.29 23.52
N ALA A 378 -17.89 4.37 23.95
CA ALA A 378 -18.78 5.19 23.12
C ALA A 378 -18.01 5.81 21.95
N LEU A 379 -16.80 6.32 22.21
CA LEU A 379 -15.91 6.84 21.17
C LEU A 379 -15.51 5.73 20.18
N LEU A 380 -15.17 4.52 20.66
CA LEU A 380 -14.84 3.40 19.78
C LEU A 380 -16.00 3.03 18.86
N LYS A 381 -17.23 2.98 19.36
CA LYS A 381 -18.42 2.75 18.53
C LYS A 381 -18.57 3.83 17.45
N GLN A 382 -18.42 5.08 17.83
CA GLN A 382 -18.46 6.20 16.87
C GLN A 382 -17.37 6.12 15.80
N LEU A 383 -16.12 5.81 16.18
CA LEU A 383 -15.01 5.63 15.22
C LEU A 383 -15.32 4.47 14.25
N SER A 384 -15.88 3.37 14.77
CA SER A 384 -16.29 2.23 13.97
C SER A 384 -17.40 2.57 12.97
N GLU A 385 -18.41 3.32 13.38
CA GLU A 385 -19.49 3.79 12.51
C GLU A 385 -18.97 4.72 11.41
N ASN A 386 -18.07 5.63 11.76
CA ASN A 386 -17.44 6.55 10.81
C ASN A 386 -16.56 5.81 9.76
N CYS A 387 -16.05 4.61 10.07
CA CYS A 387 -15.34 3.80 9.10
C CYS A 387 -16.19 3.51 7.85
N ARG A 388 -17.54 3.46 7.97
CA ARG A 388 -18.42 3.28 6.81
C ARG A 388 -18.27 4.39 5.77
N GLN A 389 -18.27 5.64 6.21
CA GLN A 389 -18.05 6.78 5.33
C GLN A 389 -16.63 6.74 4.75
N ARG A 390 -15.64 6.41 5.57
CA ARG A 390 -14.24 6.34 5.14
C ARG A 390 -13.99 5.23 4.11
N GLN A 391 -14.65 4.07 4.22
CA GLN A 391 -14.62 3.02 3.21
C GLN A 391 -15.06 3.54 1.83
N MET A 392 -16.16 4.29 1.78
CA MET A 392 -16.67 4.85 0.53
C MET A 392 -15.65 5.81 -0.09
N GLU A 393 -15.09 6.74 0.70
CA GLU A 393 -14.08 7.70 0.24
C GLU A 393 -12.80 7.03 -0.29
N LEU A 394 -12.39 5.92 0.32
CA LEU A 394 -11.20 5.16 -0.02
C LEU A 394 -11.49 3.96 -0.96
N SER A 395 -12.74 3.80 -1.40
CA SER A 395 -13.12 2.70 -2.28
C SER A 395 -12.38 2.76 -3.62
N TRP A 396 -12.16 1.61 -4.22
CA TRP A 396 -11.53 1.51 -5.53
C TRP A 396 -12.26 2.29 -6.60
N GLU A 397 -13.59 2.29 -6.58
CA GLU A 397 -14.41 3.00 -7.56
C GLU A 397 -14.28 4.52 -7.43
N VAL A 398 -14.38 5.07 -6.21
CA VAL A 398 -14.24 6.52 -5.98
C VAL A 398 -12.86 7.01 -6.40
N LYS A 399 -11.83 6.22 -6.11
CA LYS A 399 -10.45 6.54 -6.51
C LYS A 399 -10.27 6.48 -8.04
N ALA A 400 -10.83 5.46 -8.70
CA ALA A 400 -10.79 5.35 -10.15
C ALA A 400 -11.53 6.54 -10.81
N ARG A 401 -12.69 6.91 -10.30
CA ARG A 401 -13.45 8.08 -10.77
C ARG A 401 -12.62 9.37 -10.66
N LYS A 402 -11.96 9.57 -9.52
CA LYS A 402 -11.06 10.72 -9.31
C LYS A 402 -9.92 10.76 -10.33
N VAL A 403 -9.31 9.62 -10.64
CA VAL A 403 -8.25 9.53 -11.65
C VAL A 403 -8.80 9.83 -13.06
N VAL A 404 -10.01 9.37 -13.37
CA VAL A 404 -10.66 9.64 -14.68
C VAL A 404 -11.01 11.11 -14.84
N GLU A 405 -11.43 11.79 -13.77
CA GLU A 405 -11.62 13.25 -13.80
C GLU A 405 -10.32 13.98 -14.13
N GLU A 406 -9.22 13.55 -13.54
CA GLU A 406 -7.90 14.09 -13.87
C GLU A 406 -7.47 13.77 -15.31
N TYR A 407 -7.79 12.57 -15.84
CA TYR A 407 -7.56 12.27 -17.27
C TYR A 407 -8.32 13.23 -18.17
N LYS A 408 -9.61 13.48 -17.89
CA LYS A 408 -10.42 14.44 -18.63
C LYS A 408 -9.80 15.83 -18.61
N ARG A 409 -9.37 16.27 -17.44
CA ARG A 409 -8.73 17.59 -17.25
C ARG A 409 -7.46 17.77 -18.10
N ILE A 410 -6.58 16.74 -18.15
CA ILE A 410 -5.32 16.84 -18.90
C ILE A 410 -5.49 16.68 -20.42
N VAL A 411 -6.60 16.10 -20.91
CA VAL A 411 -6.95 15.99 -22.34
C VAL A 411 -7.90 17.08 -22.81
N GLY A 412 -8.34 18.00 -21.92
CA GLY A 412 -9.23 19.11 -22.28
C GLY A 412 -10.67 18.70 -22.57
N LYS A 413 -11.17 17.67 -21.96
CA LYS A 413 -12.55 17.15 -22.08
C LYS A 413 -13.36 17.29 -20.79
#